data_f14c81e35ca7203300bffb1bc0048dc2
#
_entry.id   f14c81e35ca7203300bffb1bc0048dc2
#
_cell.length_a   1.000
_cell.length_b   1.000
_cell.length_c   1.000
_cell.angle_alpha   90.00
_cell.angle_beta   90.00
_cell.angle_gamma   90.00
#
_symmetry.space_group_name_H-M   'P 1'
#
loop_
_entity.id
_entity.type
_entity.pdbx_description
1 polymer ?
#
loop_
_entity_poly.entity_id
_entity_poly.type
_entity_poly.pdbx_seq_one_letter_code
_entity_poly.pdbx_strand_id
1 'polypeptide(L)'
;MNSIAVSEIKTLKVSIYRYDPLKKEKPYMQDFDIDIPAEKDLMVLDVLMLAKEEDPSISFRRSCREGVCGSDGLNINGKNGLGCITPLSDAVKSNKLAIRPLPGLPVIKDLTVDMKQFVDQYKKVKPYLITDKKVDTKQAIPQTIQEREKLDGLYECIMCGCCSTACPSFWWNPDKFLGPAALLQAYRFIADSRDTATDERLEQLEDAFSVFRCHGIMNCVSVCPKGLNPTKAIGEIKKMLVKRAL
;
A
#
# COMPACT_ATOMS: atom_id res chain seq x y z
N MET A 1 -27.82 43.32 3.35
CA MET A 1 -28.01 42.03 4.01
C MET A 1 -27.69 40.98 2.96
N ASN A 2 -26.47 40.48 2.96
CA ASN A 2 -26.05 39.39 2.05
C ASN A 2 -26.65 38.09 2.61
N SER A 3 -27.60 37.50 1.90
CA SER A 3 -28.05 36.15 2.14
C SER A 3 -26.86 35.23 1.87
N ILE A 4 -26.32 34.60 2.93
CA ILE A 4 -25.39 33.49 2.80
C ILE A 4 -26.20 32.40 2.09
N ALA A 5 -25.81 32.08 0.83
CA ALA A 5 -26.35 30.97 0.10
C ALA A 5 -26.15 29.73 0.98
N VAL A 6 -27.23 29.07 1.37
CA VAL A 6 -27.17 27.76 2.04
C VAL A 6 -26.56 26.82 0.99
N SER A 7 -25.31 26.43 1.19
CA SER A 7 -24.67 25.38 0.36
C SER A 7 -25.58 24.15 0.40
N GLU A 8 -25.98 23.63 -0.76
CA GLU A 8 -26.76 22.40 -0.82
C GLU A 8 -25.94 21.29 -0.13
N ILE A 9 -26.49 20.77 0.97
CA ILE A 9 -25.92 19.62 1.69
C ILE A 9 -26.38 18.37 0.94
N LYS A 10 -25.44 17.52 0.56
CA LYS A 10 -25.73 16.23 -0.05
C LYS A 10 -25.46 15.13 0.95
N THR A 11 -26.46 14.31 1.28
CA THR A 11 -26.30 13.14 2.13
C THR A 11 -25.67 11.99 1.37
N LEU A 12 -24.53 11.50 1.82
CA LEU A 12 -23.78 10.36 1.27
C LEU A 12 -24.04 9.11 2.10
N LYS A 13 -24.43 8.00 1.46
CA LYS A 13 -24.55 6.68 2.12
C LYS A 13 -23.18 6.01 2.21
N VAL A 14 -22.69 5.81 3.43
CA VAL A 14 -21.39 5.24 3.72
C VAL A 14 -21.53 3.94 4.48
N SER A 15 -21.03 2.83 3.92
CA SER A 15 -20.99 1.52 4.57
C SER A 15 -19.58 1.24 5.05
N ILE A 16 -19.37 1.10 6.34
CA ILE A 16 -18.06 0.85 6.97
C ILE A 16 -18.03 -0.56 7.55
N TYR A 17 -16.98 -1.31 7.23
CA TYR A 17 -16.74 -2.62 7.83
C TYR A 17 -16.44 -2.48 9.32
N ARG A 18 -17.17 -3.27 10.14
CA ARG A 18 -17.06 -3.30 11.59
C ARG A 18 -16.68 -4.70 12.08
N TYR A 19 -15.75 -4.73 12.98
CA TYR A 19 -15.32 -5.93 13.72
C TYR A 19 -14.68 -5.54 15.04
N ASP A 20 -15.15 -6.14 16.13
CA ASP A 20 -14.54 -5.99 17.45
C ASP A 20 -14.24 -7.39 18.04
N PRO A 21 -12.95 -7.74 18.21
CA PRO A 21 -12.57 -9.07 18.70
C PRO A 21 -13.07 -9.36 20.12
N LEU A 22 -13.41 -8.33 20.91
CA LEU A 22 -13.91 -8.50 22.27
C LEU A 22 -15.39 -8.88 22.31
N LYS A 23 -16.16 -8.57 21.25
CA LYS A 23 -17.62 -8.79 21.22
C LYS A 23 -18.04 -10.19 20.78
N LYS A 24 -17.11 -11.04 20.29
CA LYS A 24 -17.40 -12.38 19.74
C LYS A 24 -18.47 -12.42 18.65
N GLU A 25 -18.72 -11.28 17.98
CA GLU A 25 -19.68 -11.14 16.89
C GLU A 25 -18.99 -11.32 15.54
N LYS A 26 -19.76 -11.75 14.53
CA LYS A 26 -19.26 -11.79 13.15
C LYS A 26 -19.07 -10.37 12.62
N PRO A 27 -18.08 -10.16 11.73
CA PRO A 27 -17.95 -8.87 11.04
C PRO A 27 -19.23 -8.50 10.26
N TYR A 28 -19.55 -7.20 10.23
CA TYR A 28 -20.69 -6.66 9.51
C TYR A 28 -20.38 -5.33 8.84
N MET A 29 -21.26 -4.83 7.99
CA MET A 29 -21.21 -3.48 7.44
C MET A 29 -22.18 -2.62 8.22
N GLN A 30 -21.68 -1.50 8.76
CA GLN A 30 -22.50 -0.47 9.40
C GLN A 30 -22.72 0.67 8.42
N ASP A 31 -23.96 1.06 8.23
CA ASP A 31 -24.34 2.16 7.33
C ASP A 31 -24.45 3.48 8.10
N PHE A 32 -24.00 4.55 7.47
CA PHE A 32 -24.05 5.93 7.93
C PHE A 32 -24.62 6.80 6.81
N ASP A 33 -25.43 7.78 7.16
CA ASP A 33 -25.89 8.83 6.27
C ASP A 33 -25.14 10.11 6.61
N ILE A 34 -24.03 10.37 5.91
CA ILE A 34 -23.10 11.47 6.20
C ILE A 34 -23.45 12.69 5.34
N ASP A 35 -23.72 13.81 5.99
CA ASP A 35 -23.94 15.08 5.32
C ASP A 35 -22.62 15.74 4.91
N ILE A 36 -22.46 15.97 3.61
CA ILE A 36 -21.27 16.59 3.03
C ILE A 36 -21.64 17.89 2.32
N PRO A 37 -20.86 18.97 2.48
CA PRO A 37 -21.04 20.21 1.73
C PRO A 37 -20.87 19.96 0.24
N ALA A 38 -21.81 20.37 -0.60
CA ALA A 38 -21.77 20.13 -2.05
C ALA A 38 -20.61 20.81 -2.76
N GLU A 39 -20.09 21.91 -2.19
CA GLU A 39 -19.02 22.73 -2.78
C GLU A 39 -17.60 22.22 -2.46
N LYS A 40 -17.45 21.22 -1.58
CA LYS A 40 -16.14 20.68 -1.17
C LYS A 40 -15.95 19.27 -1.70
N ASP A 41 -14.91 19.06 -2.48
CA ASP A 41 -14.42 17.71 -2.78
C ASP A 41 -13.60 17.21 -1.59
N LEU A 42 -14.27 16.44 -0.72
CA LEU A 42 -13.64 15.81 0.46
C LEU A 42 -12.88 14.55 0.05
N MET A 43 -11.90 14.18 0.85
CA MET A 43 -11.25 12.87 0.74
C MET A 43 -12.03 11.79 1.49
N VAL A 44 -11.83 10.55 1.13
CA VAL A 44 -12.43 9.40 1.85
C VAL A 44 -12.09 9.41 3.34
N LEU A 45 -10.89 9.86 3.71
CA LEU A 45 -10.48 10.00 5.11
C LEU A 45 -11.33 11.04 5.86
N ASP A 46 -11.74 12.13 5.21
CA ASP A 46 -12.58 13.15 5.86
C ASP A 46 -13.95 12.58 6.19
N VAL A 47 -14.53 11.77 5.29
CA VAL A 47 -15.78 11.04 5.56
C VAL A 47 -15.64 10.05 6.71
N LEU A 48 -14.51 9.34 6.80
CA LEU A 48 -14.23 8.48 7.97
C LEU A 48 -14.12 9.27 9.27
N MET A 49 -13.61 10.49 9.22
CA MET A 49 -13.57 11.38 10.39
C MET A 49 -14.97 11.81 10.81
N LEU A 50 -15.83 12.18 9.85
CA LEU A 50 -17.23 12.52 10.14
C LEU A 50 -17.99 11.31 10.72
N ALA A 51 -17.86 10.14 10.11
CA ALA A 51 -18.46 8.91 10.66
C ALA A 51 -17.95 8.59 12.07
N LYS A 52 -16.69 8.89 12.39
CA LYS A 52 -16.13 8.70 13.73
C LYS A 52 -16.64 9.74 14.74
N GLU A 53 -17.08 10.91 14.31
CA GLU A 53 -17.76 11.88 15.19
C GLU A 53 -19.13 11.35 15.60
N GLU A 54 -19.84 10.64 14.71
CA GLU A 54 -21.12 9.99 15.03
C GLU A 54 -20.93 8.72 15.88
N ASP A 55 -19.94 7.88 15.53
CA ASP A 55 -19.59 6.67 16.29
C ASP A 55 -18.10 6.64 16.65
N PRO A 56 -17.70 7.12 17.83
CA PRO A 56 -16.30 7.16 18.28
C PRO A 56 -15.61 5.81 18.36
N SER A 57 -16.37 4.71 18.34
CA SER A 57 -15.82 3.33 18.42
C SER A 57 -15.14 2.86 17.13
N ILE A 58 -15.36 3.54 15.99
CA ILE A 58 -14.73 3.19 14.70
C ILE A 58 -13.22 3.29 14.79
N SER A 59 -12.52 2.22 14.39
CA SER A 59 -11.05 2.14 14.43
C SER A 59 -10.45 2.14 13.04
N PHE A 60 -9.55 3.09 12.77
CA PHE A 60 -8.73 3.17 11.58
C PHE A 60 -7.40 3.88 11.86
N ARG A 61 -6.41 3.69 10.97
CA ARG A 61 -5.13 4.38 11.08
C ARG A 61 -5.11 5.63 10.22
N ARG A 62 -4.47 6.68 10.70
CA ARG A 62 -4.18 7.91 9.96
C ARG A 62 -2.96 8.61 10.54
N SER A 63 -2.27 9.40 9.72
CA SER A 63 -1.15 10.24 10.19
C SER A 63 -0.98 11.48 9.31
N CYS A 64 -0.19 11.43 8.23
CA CYS A 64 0.25 12.60 7.47
C CYS A 64 -0.86 13.34 6.71
N ARG A 65 -1.91 12.65 6.25
CA ARG A 65 -3.03 13.17 5.43
C ARG A 65 -2.65 13.64 4.01
N GLU A 66 -1.45 13.32 3.55
CA GLU A 66 -0.90 13.79 2.26
C GLU A 66 -0.28 12.65 1.40
N GLY A 67 -0.65 11.39 1.69
CA GLY A 67 -0.20 10.24 0.89
C GLY A 67 1.27 9.88 1.04
N VAL A 68 1.92 10.20 2.17
CA VAL A 68 3.35 9.93 2.42
C VAL A 68 3.56 8.80 3.42
N CYS A 69 2.77 8.72 4.50
CA CYS A 69 2.99 7.73 5.56
C CYS A 69 2.43 6.33 5.25
N GLY A 70 1.47 6.21 4.32
CA GLY A 70 0.85 4.93 3.94
C GLY A 70 -0.03 4.28 5.00
N SER A 71 -0.29 4.95 6.15
CA SER A 71 -0.97 4.33 7.29
C SER A 71 -2.47 4.09 7.08
N ASP A 72 -3.11 4.85 6.22
CA ASP A 72 -4.54 4.84 5.90
C ASP A 72 -4.88 4.04 4.63
N GLY A 73 -4.12 2.96 4.39
CA GLY A 73 -4.44 2.00 3.35
C GLY A 73 -5.75 1.29 3.62
N LEU A 74 -6.68 1.34 2.66
CA LEU A 74 -8.05 0.84 2.76
C LEU A 74 -8.48 0.16 1.45
N ASN A 75 -9.56 -0.62 1.52
CA ASN A 75 -10.30 -1.05 0.35
C ASN A 75 -11.54 -0.16 0.20
N ILE A 76 -11.53 0.65 -0.85
CA ILE A 76 -12.54 1.68 -1.14
C ILE A 76 -13.33 1.21 -2.36
N ASN A 77 -14.61 0.88 -2.18
CA ASN A 77 -15.48 0.35 -3.24
C ASN A 77 -14.84 -0.81 -4.06
N GLY A 78 -14.10 -1.71 -3.37
CA GLY A 78 -13.44 -2.86 -3.98
C GLY A 78 -12.03 -2.60 -4.52
N LYS A 79 -11.53 -1.35 -4.53
CA LYS A 79 -10.17 -0.99 -4.96
C LYS A 79 -9.35 -0.55 -3.77
N ASN A 80 -8.12 -1.05 -3.65
CA ASN A 80 -7.21 -0.59 -2.60
C ASN A 80 -6.66 0.80 -2.92
N GLY A 81 -6.55 1.64 -1.89
CA GLY A 81 -6.05 3.01 -2.01
C GLY A 81 -5.79 3.63 -0.64
N LEU A 82 -5.36 4.89 -0.61
CA LEU A 82 -5.20 5.66 0.62
C LEU A 82 -6.42 6.56 0.81
N GLY A 83 -7.02 6.53 1.99
CA GLY A 83 -8.17 7.37 2.32
C GLY A 83 -7.88 8.86 2.22
N CYS A 84 -6.67 9.30 2.56
CA CYS A 84 -6.28 10.72 2.62
C CYS A 84 -6.08 11.41 1.26
N ILE A 85 -5.87 10.65 0.18
CA ILE A 85 -5.66 11.18 -1.17
C ILE A 85 -6.62 10.61 -2.22
N THR A 86 -7.66 9.90 -1.79
CA THR A 86 -8.72 9.44 -2.68
C THR A 86 -9.89 10.41 -2.60
N PRO A 87 -10.13 11.25 -3.66
CA PRO A 87 -11.25 12.18 -3.69
C PRO A 87 -12.60 11.45 -3.67
N LEU A 88 -13.61 12.04 -3.04
CA LEU A 88 -14.96 11.46 -3.05
C LEU A 88 -15.54 11.42 -4.46
N SER A 89 -15.26 12.41 -5.29
CA SER A 89 -15.65 12.46 -6.70
C SER A 89 -15.25 11.20 -7.47
N ASP A 90 -14.07 10.65 -7.18
CA ASP A 90 -13.55 9.43 -7.81
C ASP A 90 -14.07 8.15 -7.15
N ALA A 91 -14.30 8.21 -5.84
CA ALA A 91 -14.64 7.03 -5.03
C ALA A 91 -16.14 6.70 -5.05
N VAL A 92 -17.02 7.72 -5.00
CA VAL A 92 -18.45 7.54 -4.84
C VAL A 92 -19.11 7.01 -6.12
N LYS A 93 -19.91 5.95 -5.97
CA LYS A 93 -20.71 5.38 -7.06
C LYS A 93 -22.19 5.38 -6.65
N SER A 94 -23.06 5.99 -7.46
CA SER A 94 -24.49 6.04 -7.20
C SER A 94 -24.83 6.48 -5.77
N ASN A 95 -24.16 7.53 -5.29
CA ASN A 95 -24.31 8.08 -3.94
C ASN A 95 -23.97 7.08 -2.80
N LYS A 96 -23.10 6.10 -3.07
CA LYS A 96 -22.68 5.07 -2.10
C LYS A 96 -21.17 4.98 -2.01
N LEU A 97 -20.67 4.78 -0.79
CA LEU A 97 -19.27 4.55 -0.49
C LEU A 97 -19.13 3.37 0.48
N ALA A 98 -18.45 2.31 0.06
CA ALA A 98 -18.15 1.16 0.91
C ALA A 98 -16.66 1.14 1.28
N ILE A 99 -16.36 1.12 2.57
CA ILE A 99 -15.00 1.15 3.10
C ILE A 99 -14.74 -0.13 3.90
N ARG A 100 -13.68 -0.84 3.54
CA ARG A 100 -13.26 -2.11 4.17
C ARG A 100 -11.77 -2.06 4.52
N PRO A 101 -11.30 -2.93 5.43
CA PRO A 101 -9.87 -3.09 5.66
C PRO A 101 -9.17 -3.63 4.41
N LEU A 102 -7.84 -3.47 4.34
CA LEU A 102 -7.03 -4.10 3.29
C LEU A 102 -7.25 -5.62 3.32
N PRO A 103 -7.57 -6.25 2.18
CA PRO A 103 -7.86 -7.68 2.11
C PRO A 103 -6.62 -8.55 2.32
N GLY A 104 -6.81 -9.80 2.77
CA GLY A 104 -5.73 -10.78 2.89
C GLY A 104 -4.80 -10.60 4.09
N LEU A 105 -5.09 -9.64 4.97
CA LEU A 105 -4.42 -9.48 6.26
C LEU A 105 -5.41 -9.67 7.41
N PRO A 106 -4.98 -10.20 8.57
CA PRO A 106 -5.86 -10.34 9.74
C PRO A 106 -6.37 -8.98 10.21
N VAL A 107 -7.67 -8.89 10.50
CA VAL A 107 -8.27 -7.66 11.04
C VAL A 107 -8.08 -7.65 12.55
N ILE A 108 -7.49 -6.57 13.07
CA ILE A 108 -7.36 -6.32 14.52
C ILE A 108 -8.68 -5.76 15.05
N LYS A 109 -9.16 -4.66 14.45
CA LYS A 109 -10.44 -4.03 14.75
C LYS A 109 -10.88 -3.14 13.58
N ASP A 110 -12.13 -3.27 13.16
CA ASP A 110 -12.75 -2.50 12.08
C ASP A 110 -11.86 -2.41 10.83
N LEU A 111 -11.35 -1.24 10.50
CA LEU A 111 -10.49 -0.98 9.33
C LEU A 111 -8.99 -1.20 9.61
N THR A 112 -8.63 -1.57 10.84
CA THR A 112 -7.24 -1.75 11.27
C THR A 112 -6.81 -3.21 11.09
N VAL A 113 -5.79 -3.45 10.27
CA VAL A 113 -5.23 -4.79 9.99
C VAL A 113 -3.88 -5.01 10.66
N ASP A 114 -3.53 -6.28 10.91
CA ASP A 114 -2.20 -6.67 11.36
C ASP A 114 -1.23 -6.69 10.17
N MET A 115 -0.23 -5.82 10.22
CA MET A 115 0.80 -5.68 9.19
C MET A 115 2.02 -6.58 9.43
N LYS A 116 2.00 -7.44 10.47
CA LYS A 116 3.18 -8.23 10.87
C LYS A 116 3.72 -9.07 9.72
N GLN A 117 2.87 -9.85 9.06
CA GLN A 117 3.25 -10.68 7.90
C GLN A 117 3.90 -9.85 6.79
N PHE A 118 3.29 -8.72 6.43
CA PHE A 118 3.80 -7.81 5.40
C PHE A 118 5.18 -7.26 5.76
N VAL A 119 5.38 -6.86 7.02
CA VAL A 119 6.66 -6.35 7.52
C VAL A 119 7.71 -7.47 7.58
N ASP A 120 7.33 -8.69 7.98
CA ASP A 120 8.25 -9.83 8.02
C ASP A 120 8.75 -10.21 6.61
N GLN A 121 7.87 -10.15 5.60
CA GLN A 121 8.25 -10.35 4.19
C GLN A 121 9.19 -9.26 3.68
N TYR A 122 8.95 -8.01 4.06
CA TYR A 122 9.85 -6.90 3.76
C TYR A 122 11.24 -7.09 4.38
N LYS A 123 11.31 -7.53 5.64
CA LYS A 123 12.59 -7.81 6.32
C LYS A 123 13.40 -8.92 5.65
N LYS A 124 12.73 -9.94 5.08
CA LYS A 124 13.41 -11.05 4.39
C LYS A 124 14.29 -10.59 3.22
N VAL A 125 13.94 -9.51 2.55
CA VAL A 125 14.72 -9.00 1.42
C VAL A 125 15.89 -8.09 1.82
N LYS A 126 16.22 -8.00 3.12
CA LYS A 126 17.29 -7.18 3.66
C LYS A 126 17.25 -5.75 3.09
N PRO A 127 16.21 -4.94 3.45
CA PRO A 127 15.95 -3.66 2.81
C PRO A 127 16.88 -2.54 3.34
N TYR A 128 18.17 -2.75 3.23
CA TYR A 128 19.24 -1.82 3.60
C TYR A 128 20.45 -2.06 2.69
N LEU A 129 21.28 -1.04 2.54
CA LEU A 129 22.48 -1.10 1.71
C LEU A 129 23.50 -2.09 2.33
N ILE A 130 23.97 -3.01 1.53
CA ILE A 130 25.05 -3.95 1.88
C ILE A 130 26.24 -3.61 0.99
N THR A 131 27.40 -3.32 1.60
CA THR A 131 28.63 -3.03 0.87
C THR A 131 29.84 -3.57 1.62
N ASP A 132 30.76 -4.20 0.88
CA ASP A 132 32.08 -4.64 1.33
C ASP A 132 33.14 -3.56 1.16
N LYS A 133 32.81 -2.47 0.47
CA LYS A 133 33.71 -1.34 0.26
C LYS A 133 33.93 -0.58 1.57
N LYS A 134 35.16 -0.20 1.86
CA LYS A 134 35.42 0.75 2.96
C LYS A 134 34.71 2.07 2.66
N VAL A 135 33.71 2.39 3.47
CA VAL A 135 32.99 3.65 3.37
C VAL A 135 33.66 4.66 4.28
N ASP A 136 34.17 5.76 3.72
CA ASP A 136 34.52 6.93 4.50
C ASP A 136 33.23 7.61 4.99
N THR A 137 32.94 7.52 6.28
CA THR A 137 31.73 8.11 6.87
C THR A 137 31.71 9.65 6.80
N LYS A 138 32.79 10.29 6.39
CA LYS A 138 32.89 11.74 6.19
C LYS A 138 32.50 12.18 4.79
N GLN A 139 32.33 11.23 3.84
CA GLN A 139 32.01 11.52 2.45
C GLN A 139 30.79 10.73 2.00
N ALA A 140 29.98 11.33 1.11
CA ALA A 140 28.89 10.60 0.45
C ALA A 140 29.46 9.57 -0.52
N ILE A 141 28.80 8.39 -0.60
CA ILE A 141 29.12 7.41 -1.64
C ILE A 141 28.68 7.97 -2.98
N PRO A 142 29.58 8.19 -3.94
CA PRO A 142 29.23 8.81 -5.21
C PRO A 142 28.35 7.88 -6.05
N GLN A 143 27.40 8.48 -6.77
CA GLN A 143 26.62 7.84 -7.83
C GLN A 143 26.59 8.79 -9.04
N THR A 144 26.63 8.23 -10.24
CA THR A 144 26.36 8.98 -11.46
C THR A 144 24.85 9.29 -11.58
N ILE A 145 24.47 10.25 -12.40
CA ILE A 145 23.07 10.57 -12.69
C ILE A 145 22.36 9.32 -13.22
N GLN A 146 22.96 8.60 -14.16
CA GLN A 146 22.42 7.39 -14.77
C GLN A 146 22.22 6.25 -13.77
N GLU A 147 23.10 6.10 -12.77
CA GLU A 147 22.94 5.13 -11.70
C GLU A 147 21.78 5.51 -10.77
N ARG A 148 21.66 6.80 -10.46
CA ARG A 148 20.58 7.31 -9.61
C ARG A 148 19.21 7.16 -10.27
N GLU A 149 19.11 7.43 -11.58
CA GLU A 149 17.89 7.27 -12.38
C GLU A 149 17.33 5.84 -12.36
N LYS A 150 18.20 4.81 -12.22
CA LYS A 150 17.75 3.41 -12.07
C LYS A 150 16.90 3.16 -10.83
N LEU A 151 16.99 4.03 -9.84
CA LEU A 151 16.24 3.90 -8.59
C LEU A 151 14.89 4.63 -8.63
N ASP A 152 14.62 5.42 -9.66
CA ASP A 152 13.36 6.13 -9.83
C ASP A 152 12.21 5.12 -10.04
N GLY A 153 11.11 5.34 -9.32
CA GLY A 153 10.01 4.38 -9.25
C GLY A 153 10.24 3.19 -8.30
N LEU A 154 11.32 3.19 -7.53
CA LEU A 154 11.64 2.14 -6.55
C LEU A 154 11.68 2.67 -5.12
N TYR A 155 12.43 3.76 -4.87
CA TYR A 155 12.62 4.31 -3.51
C TYR A 155 11.41 5.08 -2.99
N GLU A 156 10.50 5.52 -3.85
CA GLU A 156 9.30 6.27 -3.48
C GLU A 156 8.21 5.40 -2.82
N CYS A 157 8.46 4.10 -2.69
CA CYS A 157 7.53 3.19 -2.03
C CYS A 157 7.35 3.55 -0.55
N ILE A 158 6.11 3.87 -0.18
CA ILE A 158 5.72 4.25 1.19
C ILE A 158 5.26 3.08 2.05
N MET A 159 5.42 1.85 1.59
CA MET A 159 5.06 0.62 2.33
C MET A 159 3.61 0.57 2.83
N CYS A 160 2.67 1.14 2.09
CA CYS A 160 1.25 1.21 2.47
C CYS A 160 0.51 -0.15 2.41
N GLY A 161 1.06 -1.15 1.75
CA GLY A 161 0.45 -2.48 1.63
C GLY A 161 -0.62 -2.63 0.54
N CYS A 162 -1.09 -1.57 -0.10
CA CYS A 162 -2.15 -1.62 -1.11
C CYS A 162 -1.86 -2.63 -2.24
N CYS A 163 -0.63 -2.66 -2.76
CA CYS A 163 -0.22 -3.54 -3.85
C CYS A 163 -0.18 -5.02 -3.43
N SER A 164 0.40 -5.33 -2.27
CA SER A 164 0.50 -6.71 -1.76
C SER A 164 -0.87 -7.28 -1.45
N THR A 165 -1.72 -6.50 -0.78
CA THR A 165 -3.08 -6.90 -0.42
C THR A 165 -4.07 -6.93 -1.60
N ALA A 166 -3.71 -6.41 -2.77
CA ALA A 166 -4.47 -6.54 -4.01
C ALA A 166 -4.01 -7.74 -4.87
N CYS A 167 -2.97 -8.44 -4.46
CA CYS A 167 -2.37 -9.52 -5.26
C CYS A 167 -2.96 -10.89 -4.89
N PRO A 168 -3.62 -11.61 -5.82
CA PRO A 168 -4.13 -12.96 -5.54
C PRO A 168 -3.06 -13.93 -5.09
N SER A 169 -1.85 -13.88 -5.65
CA SER A 169 -0.74 -14.74 -5.24
C SER A 169 -0.35 -14.53 -3.76
N PHE A 170 -0.48 -13.29 -3.26
CA PHE A 170 -0.25 -12.97 -1.86
C PHE A 170 -1.34 -13.59 -0.96
N TRP A 171 -2.58 -13.63 -1.39
CA TRP A 171 -3.67 -14.28 -0.64
C TRP A 171 -3.54 -15.80 -0.59
N TRP A 172 -3.11 -16.41 -1.71
CA TRP A 172 -3.01 -17.87 -1.83
C TRP A 172 -1.80 -18.47 -1.11
N ASN A 173 -0.70 -17.71 -1.03
CA ASN A 173 0.54 -18.16 -0.41
C ASN A 173 1.08 -17.10 0.57
N PRO A 174 0.33 -16.77 1.62
CA PRO A 174 0.68 -15.66 2.53
C PRO A 174 1.96 -15.92 3.32
N ASP A 175 2.33 -17.18 3.53
CA ASP A 175 3.51 -17.63 4.25
C ASP A 175 4.80 -17.64 3.41
N LYS A 176 4.68 -17.77 2.08
CA LYS A 176 5.81 -18.02 1.17
C LYS A 176 6.06 -16.90 0.17
N PHE A 177 5.01 -16.36 -0.46
CA PHE A 177 5.16 -15.32 -1.46
C PHE A 177 5.50 -13.97 -0.81
N LEU A 178 6.62 -13.39 -1.20
CA LEU A 178 7.12 -12.13 -0.62
C LEU A 178 6.21 -10.93 -0.89
N GLY A 179 5.45 -10.98 -1.99
CA GLY A 179 4.55 -9.91 -2.39
C GLY A 179 5.21 -8.77 -3.17
N PRO A 180 4.40 -7.98 -3.89
CA PRO A 180 4.89 -6.94 -4.79
C PRO A 180 5.74 -5.87 -4.10
N ALA A 181 5.39 -5.44 -2.89
CA ALA A 181 6.13 -4.40 -2.18
C ALA A 181 7.53 -4.86 -1.77
N ALA A 182 7.67 -6.06 -1.18
CA ALA A 182 8.96 -6.60 -0.78
C ALA A 182 9.84 -6.85 -2.01
N LEU A 183 9.29 -7.37 -3.11
CA LEU A 183 10.04 -7.60 -4.35
C LEU A 183 10.46 -6.29 -5.04
N LEU A 184 9.63 -5.24 -4.99
CA LEU A 184 10.04 -3.91 -5.43
C LEU A 184 11.24 -3.40 -4.63
N GLN A 185 11.20 -3.56 -3.30
CA GLN A 185 12.29 -3.14 -2.42
C GLN A 185 13.54 -4.01 -2.59
N ALA A 186 13.40 -5.31 -2.89
CA ALA A 186 14.54 -6.15 -3.25
C ALA A 186 15.24 -5.60 -4.49
N TYR A 187 14.48 -5.30 -5.55
CA TYR A 187 15.05 -4.74 -6.78
C TYR A 187 15.69 -3.37 -6.57
N ARG A 188 15.13 -2.53 -5.68
CA ARG A 188 15.73 -1.25 -5.33
C ARG A 188 17.21 -1.39 -4.92
N PHE A 189 17.53 -2.38 -4.08
CA PHE A 189 18.90 -2.61 -3.64
C PHE A 189 19.75 -3.36 -4.68
N ILE A 190 19.14 -4.27 -5.45
CA ILE A 190 19.82 -4.95 -6.58
C ILE A 190 20.24 -3.95 -7.66
N ALA A 191 19.44 -2.90 -7.91
CA ALA A 191 19.72 -1.87 -8.90
C ALA A 191 20.64 -0.76 -8.40
N ASP A 192 20.91 -0.70 -7.09
CA ASP A 192 21.74 0.34 -6.49
C ASP A 192 23.23 0.04 -6.70
N SER A 193 23.95 0.89 -7.44
CA SER A 193 25.38 0.73 -7.73
C SER A 193 26.29 0.76 -6.50
N ARG A 194 25.77 1.18 -5.36
CA ARG A 194 26.48 1.20 -4.07
C ARG A 194 26.36 -0.11 -3.30
N ASP A 195 25.37 -0.95 -3.65
CA ASP A 195 25.17 -2.28 -3.05
C ASP A 195 26.06 -3.32 -3.76
N THR A 196 26.76 -4.14 -2.99
CA THR A 196 27.67 -5.17 -3.53
C THR A 196 27.14 -6.60 -3.34
N ALA A 197 25.91 -6.76 -2.76
CA ALA A 197 25.34 -8.05 -2.42
C ALA A 197 24.34 -8.58 -3.47
N THR A 198 24.47 -8.19 -4.75
CA THR A 198 23.53 -8.56 -5.82
C THR A 198 23.34 -10.08 -5.90
N ASP A 199 24.40 -10.86 -5.91
CA ASP A 199 24.35 -12.33 -6.02
C ASP A 199 23.65 -12.97 -4.83
N GLU A 200 23.97 -12.53 -3.61
CA GLU A 200 23.33 -12.99 -2.37
C GLU A 200 21.82 -12.68 -2.38
N ARG A 201 21.45 -11.48 -2.86
CA ARG A 201 20.04 -11.08 -2.97
C ARG A 201 19.28 -11.91 -3.98
N LEU A 202 19.88 -12.22 -5.13
CA LEU A 202 19.27 -13.05 -6.16
C LEU A 202 19.11 -14.49 -5.68
N GLU A 203 20.10 -15.07 -5.00
CA GLU A 203 20.03 -16.42 -4.43
C GLU A 203 18.84 -16.58 -3.46
N GLN A 204 18.56 -15.57 -2.64
CA GLN A 204 17.42 -15.56 -1.72
C GLN A 204 16.04 -15.47 -2.44
N LEU A 205 16.02 -15.15 -3.73
CA LEU A 205 14.81 -14.92 -4.50
C LEU A 205 14.52 -16.00 -5.56
N GLU A 206 15.44 -16.95 -5.78
CA GLU A 206 15.33 -17.91 -6.89
C GLU A 206 14.35 -19.08 -6.65
N ASP A 207 13.84 -19.25 -5.42
CA ASP A 207 12.87 -20.28 -5.14
C ASP A 207 11.51 -20.05 -5.84
N ALA A 208 10.76 -21.14 -6.03
CA ALA A 208 9.49 -21.14 -6.78
C ALA A 208 8.40 -20.24 -6.17
N PHE A 209 8.49 -19.89 -4.88
CA PHE A 209 7.49 -19.11 -4.16
C PHE A 209 7.88 -17.65 -3.96
N SER A 210 9.13 -17.26 -4.17
CA SER A 210 9.56 -15.86 -4.09
C SER A 210 9.14 -15.10 -5.37
N VAL A 211 10.06 -14.93 -6.32
CA VAL A 211 9.81 -14.13 -7.53
C VAL A 211 8.87 -14.83 -8.52
N PHE A 212 9.02 -16.15 -8.70
CA PHE A 212 8.31 -16.89 -9.74
C PHE A 212 6.82 -17.09 -9.43
N ARG A 213 6.37 -16.86 -8.20
CA ARG A 213 4.94 -16.85 -7.84
C ARG A 213 4.19 -15.62 -8.37
N CYS A 214 4.89 -14.63 -8.88
CA CYS A 214 4.26 -13.52 -9.61
C CYS A 214 3.83 -13.97 -11.00
N HIS A 215 2.52 -13.95 -11.28
CA HIS A 215 1.90 -14.31 -12.55
C HIS A 215 1.60 -13.11 -13.46
N GLY A 216 2.10 -11.91 -13.13
CA GLY A 216 1.94 -10.71 -13.98
C GLY A 216 0.51 -10.17 -14.04
N ILE A 217 -0.33 -10.39 -13.02
CA ILE A 217 -1.75 -9.96 -12.97
C ILE A 217 -1.88 -8.42 -12.98
N MET A 218 -0.86 -7.70 -12.50
CA MET A 218 -0.72 -6.24 -12.50
C MET A 218 -1.69 -5.48 -11.57
N ASN A 219 -2.48 -6.14 -10.72
CA ASN A 219 -3.29 -5.44 -9.72
C ASN A 219 -2.45 -4.51 -8.83
N CYS A 220 -1.20 -4.91 -8.52
CA CYS A 220 -0.26 -4.12 -7.73
C CYS A 220 0.09 -2.77 -8.38
N VAL A 221 0.07 -2.69 -9.71
CA VAL A 221 0.32 -1.44 -10.46
C VAL A 221 -0.91 -0.54 -10.40
N SER A 222 -2.10 -1.12 -10.64
CA SER A 222 -3.36 -0.36 -10.72
C SER A 222 -3.80 0.27 -9.40
N VAL A 223 -3.34 -0.27 -8.26
CA VAL A 223 -3.72 0.21 -6.92
C VAL A 223 -2.62 1.00 -6.21
N CYS A 224 -1.45 1.19 -6.85
CA CYS A 224 -0.35 1.89 -6.19
C CYS A 224 -0.65 3.40 -6.11
N PRO A 225 -0.78 3.98 -4.89
CA PRO A 225 -1.09 5.40 -4.73
C PRO A 225 0.08 6.32 -5.13
N LYS A 226 1.28 5.76 -5.31
CA LYS A 226 2.49 6.47 -5.78
C LYS A 226 2.77 6.23 -7.27
N GLY A 227 1.89 5.52 -8.00
CA GLY A 227 2.08 5.24 -9.43
C GLY A 227 3.26 4.32 -9.75
N LEU A 228 3.75 3.55 -8.77
CA LEU A 228 4.90 2.67 -8.97
C LEU A 228 4.53 1.41 -9.74
N ASN A 229 5.53 0.76 -10.35
CA ASN A 229 5.34 -0.47 -11.10
C ASN A 229 6.11 -1.67 -10.49
N PRO A 230 5.54 -2.34 -9.47
CA PRO A 230 6.18 -3.53 -8.89
C PRO A 230 6.37 -4.67 -9.90
N THR A 231 5.48 -4.83 -10.88
CA THR A 231 5.58 -5.88 -11.91
C THR A 231 6.81 -5.69 -12.78
N LYS A 232 7.19 -4.43 -13.12
CA LYS A 232 8.43 -4.14 -13.85
C LYS A 232 9.66 -4.57 -13.03
N ALA A 233 9.73 -4.18 -11.76
CA ALA A 233 10.82 -4.56 -10.85
C ALA A 233 10.96 -6.09 -10.73
N ILE A 234 9.84 -6.80 -10.54
CA ILE A 234 9.82 -8.27 -10.50
C ILE A 234 10.31 -8.87 -11.83
N GLY A 235 9.92 -8.28 -12.96
CA GLY A 235 10.38 -8.69 -14.28
C GLY A 235 11.89 -8.59 -14.47
N GLU A 236 12.51 -7.51 -13.97
CA GLU A 236 13.97 -7.34 -14.00
C GLU A 236 14.69 -8.38 -13.13
N ILE A 237 14.19 -8.66 -11.91
CA ILE A 237 14.73 -9.74 -11.08
C ILE A 237 14.67 -11.08 -11.81
N LYS A 238 13.53 -11.42 -12.42
CA LYS A 238 13.36 -12.67 -13.20
C LYS A 238 14.37 -12.77 -14.34
N LYS A 239 14.59 -11.68 -15.09
CA LYS A 239 15.60 -11.66 -16.17
C LYS A 239 17.00 -11.92 -15.63
N MET A 240 17.36 -11.33 -14.48
CA MET A 240 18.66 -11.54 -13.85
C MET A 240 18.84 -12.99 -13.39
N LEU A 241 17.82 -13.59 -12.77
CA LEU A 241 17.84 -15.00 -12.36
C LEU A 241 17.98 -15.96 -13.55
N VAL A 242 17.24 -15.74 -14.63
CA VAL A 242 17.37 -16.55 -15.86
C VAL A 242 18.76 -16.42 -16.46
N LYS A 243 19.32 -15.19 -16.54
CA LYS A 243 20.68 -14.97 -17.03
C LYS A 243 21.75 -15.66 -16.18
N ARG A 244 21.52 -15.77 -14.86
CA ARG A 244 22.44 -16.45 -13.93
C ARG A 244 22.40 -17.97 -14.11
N ALA A 245 21.27 -18.54 -14.53
CA ALA A 245 21.07 -19.98 -14.71
C ALA A 245 21.55 -20.52 -16.07
N LEU A 246 21.84 -19.64 -17.07
CA LEU A 246 22.39 -19.96 -18.39
C LEU A 246 23.91 -19.85 -18.40
#